data_9507bfc0617674cd45883ec092be1ecf
#
_entry.id   9507bfc0617674cd45883ec092be1ecf
#
_cell.length_a   1.000
_cell.length_b   1.000
_cell.length_c   1.000
_cell.angle_alpha   90.00
_cell.angle_beta   90.00
_cell.angle_gamma   90.00
#
_symmetry.space_group_name_H-M   'P 1'
#
loop_
_entity.id
_entity.type
_entity.pdbx_description
1 polymer ?
#
loop_
_entity_poly.entity_id
_entity_poly.type
_entity_poly.pdbx_seq_one_letter_code
_entity_poly.pdbx_strand_id
1 'polypeptide(L)'
;SYGEFQLDCSLNVEKGRITGLVGENGAGKSTLFKAMLGLISYDGGEIKIMGKTPEQLGEKEKEELGVVLAEAGFSGYLKGKDVEAVLARLYPRFEAEKFHLMCDRYQIPLNKFIKEYSTGTKAKLNLIIALTHQAEFLMMDEPTAGLDVGAREAMLDILREYMEEEPERSILISSHISSDLEHLCDDIYVIHKGKIVLHEEMDKILEKYAVLKVSEAQYQAVDKSYILKEKKENFGISCLTNEKQYYIENYPEIVVESGSLDQVILMLTGGER
;
A
#
# COMPACT_ATOMS: atom_id res chain seq x y z
N SER A 1 -2.23 19.47 -10.34
CA SER A 1 -3.63 19.22 -10.78
C SER A 1 -3.64 18.70 -12.22
N TYR A 2 -4.54 17.76 -12.50
CA TYR A 2 -4.81 17.25 -13.85
C TYR A 2 -6.28 17.51 -14.19
N GLY A 3 -6.58 18.58 -14.95
CA GLY A 3 -7.96 19.00 -15.20
C GLY A 3 -8.71 19.35 -13.91
N GLU A 4 -9.85 18.67 -13.64
CA GLU A 4 -10.61 18.85 -12.42
C GLU A 4 -10.07 18.07 -11.20
N PHE A 5 -9.09 17.14 -11.40
CA PHE A 5 -8.52 16.35 -10.33
C PHE A 5 -7.42 17.12 -9.60
N GLN A 6 -7.55 17.22 -8.29
CA GLN A 6 -6.56 17.81 -7.41
C GLN A 6 -6.12 16.79 -6.36
N LEU A 7 -4.80 16.59 -6.26
CA LEU A 7 -4.18 15.82 -5.19
C LEU A 7 -3.77 16.79 -4.08
N ASP A 8 -4.39 16.66 -2.92
CA ASP A 8 -4.12 17.46 -1.72
C ASP A 8 -4.09 16.53 -0.50
N CYS A 9 -2.91 16.02 -0.21
CA CYS A 9 -2.73 15.01 0.83
C CYS A 9 -1.39 15.19 1.55
N SER A 10 -1.36 14.72 2.79
CA SER A 10 -0.15 14.61 3.61
C SER A 10 -0.05 13.19 4.14
N LEU A 11 1.13 12.60 4.05
CA LEU A 11 1.45 11.31 4.66
C LEU A 11 2.87 11.32 5.21
N ASN A 12 3.11 10.48 6.19
CA ASN A 12 4.41 10.23 6.76
C ASN A 12 4.64 8.72 6.83
N VAL A 13 5.83 8.27 6.49
CA VAL A 13 6.25 6.87 6.65
C VAL A 13 7.32 6.84 7.73
N GLU A 14 7.03 6.14 8.80
CA GLU A 14 7.97 6.00 9.92
C GLU A 14 9.00 4.91 9.62
N LYS A 15 10.21 5.07 10.16
CA LYS A 15 11.24 4.05 10.08
C LYS A 15 10.79 2.77 10.78
N GLY A 16 11.17 1.62 10.20
CA GLY A 16 10.85 0.31 10.75
C GLY A 16 9.39 -0.12 10.53
N ARG A 17 8.62 0.61 9.70
CA ARG A 17 7.19 0.33 9.49
C ARG A 17 6.85 0.06 8.04
N ILE A 18 5.79 -0.71 7.86
CA ILE A 18 5.12 -0.91 6.57
C ILE A 18 3.85 -0.06 6.57
N THR A 19 3.87 1.01 5.80
CA THR A 19 2.73 1.93 5.63
C THR A 19 1.98 1.62 4.35
N GLY A 20 0.68 1.38 4.47
CA GLY A 20 -0.21 1.13 3.34
C GLY A 20 -0.90 2.40 2.85
N LEU A 21 -1.05 2.54 1.53
CA LEU A 21 -1.88 3.56 0.90
C LEU A 21 -2.99 2.89 0.11
N VAL A 22 -4.21 2.91 0.62
CA VAL A 22 -5.35 2.26 0.00
C VAL A 22 -6.35 3.26 -0.56
N GLY A 23 -6.98 2.91 -1.66
CA GLY A 23 -8.01 3.73 -2.29
C GLY A 23 -8.41 3.19 -3.66
N GLU A 24 -9.55 3.62 -4.15
CA GLU A 24 -10.07 3.23 -5.46
C GLU A 24 -9.12 3.60 -6.62
N ASN A 25 -9.34 2.99 -7.76
CA ASN A 25 -8.63 3.40 -8.98
C ASN A 25 -8.98 4.87 -9.32
N GLY A 26 -7.95 5.67 -9.61
CA GLY A 26 -8.12 7.10 -9.84
C GLY A 26 -8.13 7.98 -8.57
N ALA A 27 -8.04 7.42 -7.37
CA ALA A 27 -8.00 8.19 -6.12
C ALA A 27 -6.74 9.07 -5.97
N GLY A 28 -5.67 8.81 -6.76
CA GLY A 28 -4.44 9.60 -6.74
C GLY A 28 -3.19 8.88 -6.27
N LYS A 29 -3.25 7.57 -5.93
CA LYS A 29 -2.12 6.78 -5.43
C LYS A 29 -0.88 6.89 -6.32
N SER A 30 -0.99 6.47 -7.59
CA SER A 30 0.13 6.51 -8.54
C SER A 30 0.61 7.93 -8.85
N THR A 31 -0.28 8.93 -8.80
CA THR A 31 0.09 10.34 -8.95
C THR A 31 0.96 10.79 -7.79
N LEU A 32 0.61 10.39 -6.56
CA LEU A 32 1.41 10.67 -5.37
C LEU A 32 2.79 10.01 -5.47
N PHE A 33 2.87 8.73 -5.82
CA PHE A 33 4.14 8.03 -6.01
C PHE A 33 5.01 8.71 -7.07
N LYS A 34 4.44 9.08 -8.21
CA LYS A 34 5.17 9.80 -9.27
C LYS A 34 5.68 11.17 -8.80
N ALA A 35 4.90 11.91 -8.01
CA ALA A 35 5.33 13.18 -7.42
C ALA A 35 6.47 12.98 -6.41
N MET A 36 6.36 11.99 -5.52
CA MET A 36 7.39 11.65 -4.54
C MET A 36 8.71 11.26 -5.22
N LEU A 37 8.66 10.55 -6.34
CA LEU A 37 9.83 10.15 -7.13
C LEU A 37 10.37 11.27 -8.04
N GLY A 38 9.77 12.47 -8.05
CA GLY A 38 10.16 13.57 -8.91
C GLY A 38 9.88 13.32 -10.40
N LEU A 39 9.01 12.34 -10.72
CA LEU A 39 8.65 12.02 -12.11
C LEU A 39 7.63 13.00 -12.71
N ILE A 40 6.93 13.73 -11.84
CA ILE A 40 6.00 14.81 -12.21
C ILE A 40 6.22 15.98 -11.26
N SER A 41 5.97 17.19 -11.74
CA SER A 41 5.97 18.40 -10.91
C SER A 41 4.67 18.51 -10.10
N TYR A 42 4.75 19.19 -8.96
CA TYR A 42 3.61 19.52 -8.10
C TYR A 42 3.52 21.02 -7.85
N ASP A 43 2.30 21.51 -7.60
CA ASP A 43 2.01 22.95 -7.56
C ASP A 43 2.37 23.59 -6.20
N GLY A 44 2.46 22.79 -5.13
CA GLY A 44 2.76 23.28 -3.79
C GLY A 44 2.88 22.15 -2.77
N GLY A 45 3.23 22.52 -1.54
CA GLY A 45 3.52 21.57 -0.48
C GLY A 45 5.00 21.24 -0.38
N GLU A 46 5.33 20.23 0.41
CA GLU A 46 6.70 19.74 0.59
C GLU A 46 6.73 18.21 0.48
N ILE A 47 7.67 17.68 -0.26
CA ILE A 47 7.95 16.24 -0.34
C ILE A 47 9.38 16.02 0.15
N LYS A 48 9.55 15.11 1.10
CA LYS A 48 10.87 14.66 1.57
C LYS A 48 10.94 13.14 1.58
N ILE A 49 11.99 12.60 0.99
CA ILE A 49 12.36 11.18 1.07
C ILE A 49 13.72 11.13 1.77
N MET A 50 13.79 10.40 2.89
CA MET A 50 15.01 10.33 3.73
C MET A 50 15.58 11.74 4.06
N GLY A 51 14.66 12.70 4.33
CA GLY A 51 15.00 14.08 4.71
C GLY A 51 15.37 15.02 3.55
N LYS A 52 15.40 14.55 2.30
CA LYS A 52 15.74 15.33 1.10
C LYS A 52 14.54 15.48 0.16
N THR A 53 14.47 16.58 -0.59
CA THR A 53 13.48 16.71 -1.66
C THR A 53 13.85 15.80 -2.84
N PRO A 54 12.88 15.42 -3.70
CA PRO A 54 13.13 14.55 -4.85
C PRO A 54 14.29 15.05 -5.75
N GLU A 55 14.42 16.36 -5.91
CA GLU A 55 15.47 17.00 -6.74
C GLU A 55 16.85 16.95 -6.07
N GLN A 56 16.88 16.78 -4.73
CA GLN A 56 18.12 16.70 -3.94
C GLN A 56 18.61 15.27 -3.75
N LEU A 57 17.85 14.25 -4.20
CA LEU A 57 18.26 12.85 -4.12
C LEU A 57 19.47 12.61 -5.02
N GLY A 58 20.62 12.40 -4.42
CA GLY A 58 21.85 12.03 -5.09
C GLY A 58 21.91 10.53 -5.41
N GLU A 59 23.07 10.08 -5.89
CA GLU A 59 23.30 8.66 -6.19
C GLU A 59 23.13 7.78 -4.94
N LYS A 60 23.69 8.22 -3.81
CA LYS A 60 23.61 7.48 -2.55
C LYS A 60 22.17 7.23 -2.10
N GLU A 61 21.33 8.26 -2.05
CA GLU A 61 19.93 8.13 -1.63
C GLU A 61 19.12 7.29 -2.63
N LYS A 62 19.45 7.35 -3.91
CA LYS A 62 18.82 6.51 -4.93
C LYS A 62 19.22 5.03 -4.80
N GLU A 63 20.42 4.75 -4.34
CA GLU A 63 20.86 3.39 -4.02
C GLU A 63 20.15 2.82 -2.78
N GLU A 64 19.76 3.66 -1.83
CA GLU A 64 19.02 3.31 -0.62
C GLU A 64 17.49 3.22 -0.87
N LEU A 65 17.03 3.59 -2.06
CA LEU A 65 15.62 3.60 -2.44
C LEU A 65 15.29 2.46 -3.40
N GLY A 66 14.45 1.54 -2.98
CA GLY A 66 13.88 0.51 -3.84
C GLY A 66 12.53 0.94 -4.39
N VAL A 67 12.34 0.85 -5.71
CA VAL A 67 11.11 1.31 -6.37
C VAL A 67 10.52 0.21 -7.23
N VAL A 68 9.24 -0.09 -6.99
CA VAL A 68 8.42 -0.99 -7.81
C VAL A 68 7.18 -0.22 -8.27
N LEU A 69 7.10 0.10 -9.55
CA LEU A 69 5.92 0.73 -10.16
C LEU A 69 5.21 -0.25 -11.09
N ALA A 70 3.89 -0.15 -11.16
CA ALA A 70 3.04 -1.06 -11.95
C ALA A 70 3.44 -1.12 -13.44
N GLU A 71 3.89 0.01 -14.01
CA GLU A 71 4.25 0.13 -15.43
C GLU A 71 5.78 0.12 -15.66
N ALA A 72 6.59 0.03 -14.61
CA ALA A 72 8.04 0.04 -14.72
C ALA A 72 8.61 -1.38 -14.74
N GLY A 73 9.75 -1.53 -15.39
CA GLY A 73 10.47 -2.80 -15.44
C GLY A 73 11.54 -2.80 -16.51
N PHE A 74 12.29 -3.88 -16.56
CA PHE A 74 13.30 -4.08 -17.58
C PHE A 74 12.68 -4.42 -18.94
N SER A 75 13.38 -4.07 -20.01
CA SER A 75 12.97 -4.40 -21.38
C SER A 75 12.67 -5.91 -21.51
N GLY A 76 11.56 -6.25 -22.12
CA GLY A 76 11.18 -7.63 -22.40
C GLY A 76 12.16 -8.41 -23.28
N TYR A 77 13.09 -7.74 -23.95
CA TYR A 77 14.14 -8.34 -24.76
C TYR A 77 15.43 -8.68 -23.99
N LEU A 78 15.50 -8.35 -22.70
CA LEU A 78 16.55 -8.81 -21.81
C LEU A 78 16.17 -10.16 -21.20
N LYS A 79 17.17 -10.94 -20.83
CA LYS A 79 17.02 -12.13 -19.99
C LYS A 79 17.28 -11.76 -18.53
N GLY A 80 16.81 -12.57 -17.59
CA GLY A 80 17.04 -12.33 -16.16
C GLY A 80 18.53 -12.19 -15.82
N LYS A 81 19.41 -12.98 -16.42
CA LYS A 81 20.87 -12.85 -16.25
C LYS A 81 21.46 -11.55 -16.80
N ASP A 82 20.82 -10.93 -17.80
CA ASP A 82 21.28 -9.65 -18.34
C ASP A 82 20.92 -8.53 -17.34
N VAL A 83 19.78 -8.68 -16.62
CA VAL A 83 19.38 -7.78 -15.54
C VAL A 83 20.40 -7.80 -14.40
N GLU A 84 20.82 -8.97 -13.95
CA GLU A 84 21.88 -9.12 -12.96
C GLU A 84 23.14 -8.33 -13.33
N ALA A 85 23.63 -8.49 -14.57
CA ALA A 85 24.81 -7.77 -15.04
C ALA A 85 24.64 -6.25 -15.05
N VAL A 86 23.42 -5.75 -15.24
CA VAL A 86 23.08 -4.32 -15.11
C VAL A 86 23.09 -3.88 -13.65
N LEU A 87 22.44 -4.65 -12.76
CA LEU A 87 22.36 -4.33 -11.33
C LEU A 87 23.75 -4.30 -10.68
N ALA A 88 24.60 -5.27 -10.96
CA ALA A 88 25.97 -5.31 -10.44
C ALA A 88 26.84 -4.10 -10.86
N ARG A 89 26.46 -3.39 -11.93
CA ARG A 89 27.16 -2.17 -12.37
C ARG A 89 26.54 -0.89 -11.81
N LEU A 90 25.23 -0.90 -11.55
CA LEU A 90 24.49 0.28 -11.10
C LEU A 90 24.51 0.41 -9.57
N TYR A 91 24.49 -0.71 -8.85
CA TYR A 91 24.37 -0.73 -7.41
C TYR A 91 25.61 -1.34 -6.75
N PRO A 92 26.46 -0.53 -6.12
CA PRO A 92 27.67 -1.02 -5.42
C PRO A 92 27.39 -2.05 -4.33
N ARG A 93 26.21 -1.98 -3.71
CA ARG A 93 25.76 -2.91 -2.65
C ARG A 93 24.90 -4.06 -3.17
N PHE A 94 24.88 -4.31 -4.49
CA PHE A 94 24.10 -5.39 -5.07
C PHE A 94 24.61 -6.78 -4.62
N GLU A 95 23.70 -7.58 -4.08
CA GLU A 95 23.97 -8.91 -3.53
C GLU A 95 23.63 -10.00 -4.57
N ALA A 96 24.59 -10.31 -5.46
CA ALA A 96 24.40 -11.29 -6.52
C ALA A 96 24.01 -12.69 -6.00
N GLU A 97 24.61 -13.15 -4.90
CA GLU A 97 24.28 -14.44 -4.28
C GLU A 97 22.83 -14.46 -3.78
N LYS A 98 22.39 -13.39 -3.10
CA LYS A 98 21.00 -13.25 -2.64
C LYS A 98 20.04 -13.20 -3.83
N PHE A 99 20.40 -12.46 -4.89
CA PHE A 99 19.60 -12.42 -6.13
C PHE A 99 19.41 -13.82 -6.72
N HIS A 100 20.45 -14.63 -6.84
CA HIS A 100 20.36 -16.00 -7.33
C HIS A 100 19.50 -16.88 -6.42
N LEU A 101 19.75 -16.85 -5.10
CA LEU A 101 18.98 -17.63 -4.12
C LEU A 101 17.48 -17.31 -4.19
N MET A 102 17.13 -16.01 -4.27
CA MET A 102 15.74 -15.60 -4.42
C MET A 102 15.15 -16.00 -5.77
N CYS A 103 15.91 -15.84 -6.87
CA CYS A 103 15.44 -16.28 -8.19
C CYS A 103 15.17 -17.78 -8.23
N ASP A 104 16.02 -18.59 -7.62
CA ASP A 104 15.84 -20.06 -7.55
C ASP A 104 14.63 -20.40 -6.67
N ARG A 105 14.54 -19.83 -5.46
CA ARG A 105 13.42 -20.04 -4.53
C ARG A 105 12.05 -19.70 -5.16
N TYR A 106 11.98 -18.59 -5.89
CA TYR A 106 10.73 -18.11 -6.49
C TYR A 106 10.57 -18.51 -7.96
N GLN A 107 11.43 -19.42 -8.45
CA GLN A 107 11.39 -20.03 -9.77
C GLN A 107 11.43 -19.01 -10.92
N ILE A 108 12.31 -18.01 -10.82
CA ILE A 108 12.53 -17.02 -11.88
C ILE A 108 13.47 -17.62 -12.93
N PRO A 109 13.03 -17.79 -14.19
CA PRO A 109 13.82 -18.47 -15.21
C PRO A 109 14.86 -17.53 -15.87
N LEU A 110 16.01 -17.33 -15.23
CA LEU A 110 17.05 -16.37 -15.62
C LEU A 110 17.52 -16.45 -17.08
N ASN A 111 17.38 -17.62 -17.73
CA ASN A 111 17.81 -17.83 -19.13
C ASN A 111 16.74 -17.50 -20.17
N LYS A 112 15.47 -17.23 -19.77
CA LYS A 112 14.38 -16.82 -20.67
C LYS A 112 14.34 -15.32 -20.83
N PHE A 113 13.77 -14.85 -21.94
CA PHE A 113 13.46 -13.43 -22.12
C PHE A 113 12.33 -12.98 -21.20
N ILE A 114 12.42 -11.76 -20.63
CA ILE A 114 11.42 -11.21 -19.71
C ILE A 114 10.04 -11.12 -20.36
N LYS A 115 9.96 -10.91 -21.68
CA LYS A 115 8.66 -10.93 -22.41
C LYS A 115 7.93 -12.27 -22.33
N GLU A 116 8.65 -13.36 -22.06
CA GLU A 116 8.09 -14.72 -21.93
C GLU A 116 7.62 -15.03 -20.50
N TYR A 117 7.89 -14.13 -19.55
CA TYR A 117 7.46 -14.30 -18.16
C TYR A 117 5.96 -14.01 -18.01
N SER A 118 5.30 -14.77 -17.13
CA SER A 118 3.97 -14.43 -16.67
C SER A 118 3.97 -13.09 -15.90
N THR A 119 2.81 -12.48 -15.73
CA THR A 119 2.67 -11.25 -14.93
C THR A 119 3.24 -11.45 -13.52
N GLY A 120 2.90 -12.57 -12.87
CA GLY A 120 3.43 -12.90 -11.54
C GLY A 120 4.95 -13.09 -11.50
N THR A 121 5.53 -13.72 -12.53
CA THR A 121 6.98 -13.88 -12.61
C THR A 121 7.70 -12.54 -12.80
N LYS A 122 7.14 -11.63 -13.61
CA LYS A 122 7.66 -10.27 -13.77
C LYS A 122 7.59 -9.47 -12.47
N ALA A 123 6.46 -9.54 -11.78
CA ALA A 123 6.27 -8.85 -10.51
C ALA A 123 7.26 -9.32 -9.44
N LYS A 124 7.45 -10.65 -9.31
CA LYS A 124 8.46 -11.23 -8.40
C LYS A 124 9.87 -10.78 -8.77
N LEU A 125 10.23 -10.79 -10.06
CA LEU A 125 11.55 -10.31 -10.50
C LEU A 125 11.75 -8.84 -10.13
N ASN A 126 10.79 -7.96 -10.39
CA ASN A 126 10.88 -6.54 -10.04
C ASN A 126 11.06 -6.34 -8.53
N LEU A 127 10.35 -7.12 -7.71
CA LEU A 127 10.53 -7.11 -6.27
C LEU A 127 11.93 -7.57 -5.87
N ILE A 128 12.39 -8.73 -6.36
CA ILE A 128 13.73 -9.27 -6.06
C ILE A 128 14.82 -8.23 -6.41
N ILE A 129 14.68 -7.54 -7.53
CA ILE A 129 15.58 -6.45 -7.93
C ILE A 129 15.61 -5.34 -6.86
N ALA A 130 14.44 -4.90 -6.40
CA ALA A 130 14.33 -3.83 -5.41
C ALA A 130 14.90 -4.23 -4.04
N LEU A 131 14.91 -5.52 -3.71
CA LEU A 131 15.38 -6.02 -2.41
C LEU A 131 16.90 -6.32 -2.39
N THR A 132 17.48 -6.67 -3.55
CA THR A 132 18.85 -7.21 -3.61
C THR A 132 19.95 -6.16 -3.78
N HIS A 133 19.59 -4.87 -3.77
CA HIS A 133 20.56 -3.77 -3.70
C HIS A 133 20.60 -3.08 -2.31
N GLN A 134 20.03 -3.73 -1.28
CA GLN A 134 20.00 -3.26 0.11
C GLN A 134 19.30 -1.90 0.27
N ALA A 135 18.14 -1.75 -0.35
CA ALA A 135 17.32 -0.57 -0.16
C ALA A 135 16.91 -0.42 1.32
N GLU A 136 16.93 0.78 1.86
CA GLU A 136 16.45 1.09 3.21
C GLU A 136 14.98 1.50 3.20
N PHE A 137 14.52 2.05 2.08
CA PHE A 137 13.13 2.42 1.88
C PHE A 137 12.59 1.87 0.57
N LEU A 138 11.50 1.09 0.65
CA LEU A 138 10.80 0.58 -0.52
C LEU A 138 9.55 1.39 -0.82
N MET A 139 9.40 1.81 -2.06
CA MET A 139 8.19 2.46 -2.58
C MET A 139 7.56 1.57 -3.64
N MET A 140 6.37 1.05 -3.38
CA MET A 140 5.70 0.09 -4.26
C MET A 140 4.29 0.53 -4.62
N ASP A 141 4.07 0.80 -5.92
CA ASP A 141 2.76 1.18 -6.44
C ASP A 141 2.07 -0.03 -7.07
N GLU A 142 1.02 -0.51 -6.40
CA GLU A 142 0.18 -1.65 -6.83
C GLU A 142 0.98 -2.93 -7.18
N PRO A 143 1.95 -3.38 -6.35
CA PRO A 143 2.86 -4.46 -6.72
C PRO A 143 2.16 -5.83 -6.90
N THR A 144 0.98 -6.01 -6.29
CA THR A 144 0.19 -7.25 -6.34
C THR A 144 -0.91 -7.23 -7.40
N ALA A 145 -1.06 -6.11 -8.14
CA ALA A 145 -2.11 -5.97 -9.13
C ALA A 145 -2.01 -7.01 -10.25
N GLY A 146 -3.13 -7.67 -10.55
CA GLY A 146 -3.21 -8.69 -11.61
C GLY A 146 -2.50 -10.00 -11.30
N LEU A 147 -2.08 -10.23 -10.05
CA LEU A 147 -1.51 -11.50 -9.60
C LEU A 147 -2.61 -12.47 -9.17
N ASP A 148 -2.39 -13.76 -9.39
CA ASP A 148 -3.17 -14.80 -8.74
C ASP A 148 -2.88 -14.86 -7.23
N VAL A 149 -3.73 -15.56 -6.47
CA VAL A 149 -3.64 -15.63 -5.00
C VAL A 149 -2.27 -16.13 -4.55
N GLY A 150 -1.74 -17.20 -5.16
CA GLY A 150 -0.45 -17.78 -4.75
C GLY A 150 0.75 -16.85 -5.03
N ALA A 151 0.74 -16.15 -6.18
CA ALA A 151 1.79 -15.19 -6.50
C ALA A 151 1.74 -13.97 -5.57
N ARG A 152 0.53 -13.55 -5.16
CA ARG A 152 0.29 -12.46 -4.23
C ARG A 152 0.81 -12.80 -2.84
N GLU A 153 0.42 -13.96 -2.28
CA GLU A 153 0.90 -14.43 -0.99
C GLU A 153 2.43 -14.55 -0.93
N ALA A 154 3.02 -15.16 -1.96
CA ALA A 154 4.47 -15.25 -2.07
C ALA A 154 5.16 -13.87 -2.05
N MET A 155 4.54 -12.84 -2.65
CA MET A 155 5.08 -11.48 -2.62
C MET A 155 4.98 -10.86 -1.23
N LEU A 156 3.86 -11.03 -0.53
CA LEU A 156 3.69 -10.52 0.84
C LEU A 156 4.68 -11.19 1.80
N ASP A 157 4.93 -12.50 1.65
CA ASP A 157 5.92 -13.22 2.45
C ASP A 157 7.34 -12.69 2.22
N ILE A 158 7.71 -12.42 0.98
CA ILE A 158 9.01 -11.79 0.65
C ILE A 158 9.17 -10.46 1.38
N LEU A 159 8.12 -9.65 1.44
CA LEU A 159 8.17 -8.33 2.10
C LEU A 159 8.29 -8.46 3.61
N ARG A 160 7.60 -9.43 4.23
CA ARG A 160 7.75 -9.71 5.67
C ARG A 160 9.17 -10.12 6.00
N GLU A 161 9.72 -11.13 5.27
CA GLU A 161 11.11 -11.58 5.45
C GLU A 161 12.11 -10.42 5.30
N TYR A 162 11.88 -9.53 4.34
CA TYR A 162 12.74 -8.37 4.12
C TYR A 162 12.76 -7.38 5.30
N MET A 163 11.61 -7.15 5.94
CA MET A 163 11.52 -6.30 7.13
C MET A 163 12.14 -6.97 8.36
N GLU A 164 12.02 -8.29 8.49
CA GLU A 164 12.61 -9.05 9.60
C GLU A 164 14.15 -9.04 9.57
N GLU A 165 14.76 -8.96 8.37
CA GLU A 165 16.22 -8.90 8.23
C GLU A 165 16.84 -7.64 8.85
N GLU A 166 16.19 -6.49 8.73
CA GLU A 166 16.69 -5.18 9.17
C GLU A 166 15.56 -4.29 9.71
N PRO A 167 15.46 -4.08 11.03
CA PRO A 167 14.35 -3.35 11.66
C PRO A 167 14.23 -1.86 11.28
N GLU A 168 15.28 -1.26 10.73
CA GLU A 168 15.27 0.15 10.30
C GLU A 168 14.70 0.36 8.89
N ARG A 169 14.46 -0.71 8.14
CA ARG A 169 13.85 -0.63 6.82
C ARG A 169 12.41 -0.15 6.91
N SER A 170 11.94 0.48 5.84
CA SER A 170 10.56 0.95 5.76
C SER A 170 9.97 0.65 4.39
N ILE A 171 8.65 0.48 4.35
CA ILE A 171 7.92 0.22 3.11
C ILE A 171 6.74 1.18 3.02
N LEU A 172 6.57 1.83 1.87
CA LEU A 172 5.31 2.44 1.45
C LEU A 172 4.74 1.63 0.29
N ILE A 173 3.59 1.01 0.52
CA ILE A 173 2.93 0.17 -0.47
C ILE A 173 1.53 0.69 -0.79
N SER A 174 1.21 0.87 -2.08
CA SER A 174 -0.17 1.13 -2.47
C SER A 174 -0.87 -0.15 -2.92
N SER A 175 -2.15 -0.25 -2.63
CA SER A 175 -3.03 -1.29 -3.18
C SER A 175 -4.48 -0.81 -3.25
N HIS A 176 -5.24 -1.37 -4.18
CA HIS A 176 -6.70 -1.30 -4.18
C HIS A 176 -7.33 -2.56 -3.57
N ILE A 177 -6.51 -3.51 -3.12
CA ILE A 177 -6.89 -4.77 -2.47
C ILE A 177 -6.54 -4.64 -0.98
N SER A 178 -7.54 -4.32 -0.18
CA SER A 178 -7.39 -4.07 1.25
C SER A 178 -6.90 -5.28 2.03
N SER A 179 -7.31 -6.50 1.65
CA SER A 179 -6.86 -7.72 2.31
C SER A 179 -5.35 -7.94 2.26
N ASP A 180 -4.66 -7.46 1.20
CA ASP A 180 -3.20 -7.55 1.12
C ASP A 180 -2.55 -6.68 2.19
N LEU A 181 -3.14 -5.50 2.44
CA LEU A 181 -2.63 -4.53 3.39
C LEU A 181 -2.98 -4.87 4.84
N GLU A 182 -4.17 -5.45 5.10
CA GLU A 182 -4.58 -5.89 6.44
C GLU A 182 -3.56 -6.85 7.10
N HIS A 183 -2.92 -7.69 6.29
CA HIS A 183 -1.99 -8.71 6.78
C HIS A 183 -0.53 -8.31 6.71
N LEU A 184 -0.23 -7.14 6.15
CA LEU A 184 1.14 -6.70 5.91
C LEU A 184 1.49 -5.40 6.64
N CYS A 185 0.55 -4.43 6.68
CA CYS A 185 0.85 -3.06 7.09
C CYS A 185 0.67 -2.83 8.59
N ASP A 186 1.54 -2.00 9.15
CA ASP A 186 1.43 -1.51 10.54
C ASP A 186 0.43 -0.37 10.64
N ASP A 187 0.38 0.50 9.64
CA ASP A 187 -0.55 1.61 9.54
C ASP A 187 -1.03 1.83 8.11
N ILE A 188 -2.15 2.50 7.97
CA ILE A 188 -2.84 2.67 6.71
C ILE A 188 -3.31 4.10 6.48
N TYR A 189 -3.09 4.62 5.29
CA TYR A 189 -3.70 5.82 4.77
C TYR A 189 -4.79 5.46 3.76
N VAL A 190 -6.01 5.93 3.98
CA VAL A 190 -7.11 5.81 3.01
C VAL A 190 -7.17 7.10 2.19
N ILE A 191 -6.95 6.98 0.88
CA ILE A 191 -7.05 8.10 -0.05
C ILE A 191 -8.34 8.01 -0.87
N HIS A 192 -9.08 9.11 -0.92
CA HIS A 192 -10.30 9.25 -1.72
C HIS A 192 -10.34 10.62 -2.43
N LYS A 193 -10.57 10.62 -3.74
CA LYS A 193 -10.63 11.85 -4.58
C LYS A 193 -9.48 12.83 -4.31
N GLY A 194 -8.25 12.31 -4.19
CA GLY A 194 -7.04 13.10 -3.97
C GLY A 194 -6.80 13.59 -2.54
N LYS A 195 -7.58 13.15 -1.56
CA LYS A 195 -7.43 13.53 -0.15
C LYS A 195 -7.28 12.31 0.75
N ILE A 196 -6.48 12.43 1.81
CA ILE A 196 -6.46 11.43 2.88
C ILE A 196 -7.72 11.62 3.74
N VAL A 197 -8.52 10.56 3.83
CA VAL A 197 -9.77 10.55 4.61
C VAL A 197 -9.64 9.77 5.92
N LEU A 198 -8.60 8.95 6.05
CA LEU A 198 -8.24 8.26 7.29
C LEU A 198 -6.74 8.00 7.31
N HIS A 199 -6.13 8.13 8.49
CA HIS A 199 -4.83 7.53 8.84
C HIS A 199 -4.99 6.85 10.19
N GLU A 200 -4.70 5.56 10.28
CA GLU A 200 -4.83 4.80 11.52
C GLU A 200 -3.90 3.58 11.52
N GLU A 201 -3.52 3.12 12.71
CA GLU A 201 -2.84 1.85 12.91
C GLU A 201 -3.75 0.67 12.56
N MET A 202 -3.21 -0.35 11.90
CA MET A 202 -4.00 -1.49 11.44
C MET A 202 -4.67 -2.22 12.61
N ASP A 203 -3.94 -2.45 13.69
CA ASP A 203 -4.49 -3.10 14.88
C ASP A 203 -5.70 -2.34 15.44
N LYS A 204 -5.66 -1.00 15.47
CA LYS A 204 -6.81 -0.20 15.92
C LYS A 204 -8.00 -0.33 14.98
N ILE A 205 -7.77 -0.41 13.66
CA ILE A 205 -8.86 -0.64 12.71
C ILE A 205 -9.53 -1.97 13.00
N LEU A 206 -8.75 -3.04 13.15
CA LEU A 206 -9.29 -4.39 13.37
C LEU A 206 -9.96 -4.58 14.74
N GLU A 207 -9.44 -3.91 15.77
CA GLU A 207 -9.95 -4.05 17.14
C GLU A 207 -11.12 -3.11 17.45
N LYS A 208 -11.02 -1.84 17.05
CA LYS A 208 -11.91 -0.76 17.53
C LYS A 208 -12.97 -0.34 16.53
N TYR A 209 -12.71 -0.54 15.23
CA TYR A 209 -13.69 -0.13 14.23
C TYR A 209 -14.79 -1.19 14.08
N ALA A 210 -15.99 -0.71 13.83
CA ALA A 210 -17.17 -1.55 13.60
C ALA A 210 -18.21 -0.83 12.74
N VAL A 211 -19.08 -1.60 12.11
CA VAL A 211 -20.26 -1.10 11.45
C VAL A 211 -21.49 -1.51 12.26
N LEU A 212 -22.20 -0.51 12.80
CA LEU A 212 -23.47 -0.71 13.48
C LEU A 212 -24.58 -0.81 12.45
N LYS A 213 -25.42 -1.84 12.53
CA LYS A 213 -26.63 -1.99 11.71
C LYS A 213 -27.84 -1.64 12.58
N VAL A 214 -28.46 -0.53 12.31
CA VAL A 214 -29.56 0.02 13.12
C VAL A 214 -30.81 0.28 12.28
N SER A 215 -31.98 0.03 12.86
CA SER A 215 -33.24 0.52 12.32
C SER A 215 -33.36 2.04 12.52
N GLU A 216 -34.29 2.70 11.83
CA GLU A 216 -34.53 4.14 12.03
C GLU A 216 -34.87 4.50 13.50
N ALA A 217 -35.63 3.65 14.18
CA ALA A 217 -35.98 3.85 15.57
C ALA A 217 -34.74 3.71 16.49
N GLN A 218 -33.92 2.71 16.30
CA GLN A 218 -32.67 2.53 17.05
C GLN A 218 -31.70 3.69 16.76
N TYR A 219 -31.61 4.16 15.53
CA TYR A 219 -30.75 5.27 15.15
C TYR A 219 -31.13 6.59 15.85
N GLN A 220 -32.42 6.81 16.13
CA GLN A 220 -32.86 7.99 16.92
C GLN A 220 -32.49 7.90 18.40
N ALA A 221 -32.37 6.69 18.93
CA ALA A 221 -32.09 6.42 20.35
C ALA A 221 -30.59 6.25 20.64
N VAL A 222 -29.79 5.86 19.65
CA VAL A 222 -28.36 5.60 19.83
C VAL A 222 -27.57 6.90 20.03
N ASP A 223 -26.57 6.85 20.91
CA ASP A 223 -25.59 7.95 21.03
C ASP A 223 -24.73 8.03 19.77
N LYS A 224 -24.69 9.22 19.18
CA LYS A 224 -23.99 9.51 17.92
C LYS A 224 -22.59 10.08 18.12
N SER A 225 -22.14 10.25 19.36
CA SER A 225 -20.88 10.91 19.69
C SER A 225 -19.66 10.20 19.06
N TYR A 226 -19.74 8.88 18.85
CA TYR A 226 -18.68 8.07 18.28
C TYR A 226 -19.02 7.52 16.88
N ILE A 227 -20.06 8.07 16.22
CA ILE A 227 -20.38 7.73 14.83
C ILE A 227 -19.55 8.64 13.91
N LEU A 228 -18.65 8.01 13.15
CA LEU A 228 -17.75 8.69 12.22
C LEU A 228 -18.42 8.96 10.87
N LYS A 229 -19.25 8.02 10.41
CA LYS A 229 -19.94 8.09 9.13
C LYS A 229 -21.22 7.28 9.18
N GLU A 230 -22.22 7.71 8.43
CA GLU A 230 -23.49 6.99 8.29
C GLU A 230 -23.87 6.82 6.82
N LYS A 231 -24.61 5.74 6.54
CA LYS A 231 -25.10 5.41 5.22
C LYS A 231 -26.49 4.83 5.33
N LYS A 232 -27.47 5.44 4.67
CA LYS A 232 -28.81 4.87 4.52
C LYS A 232 -28.75 3.64 3.63
N GLU A 233 -29.39 2.56 4.07
CA GLU A 233 -29.59 1.34 3.32
C GLU A 233 -31.09 1.04 3.16
N ASN A 234 -31.45 0.02 2.39
CA ASN A 234 -32.85 -0.30 2.12
C ASN A 234 -33.64 -0.70 3.39
N PHE A 235 -32.96 -1.20 4.41
CA PHE A 235 -33.58 -1.75 5.62
C PHE A 235 -33.05 -1.13 6.92
N GLY A 236 -32.48 0.07 6.85
CA GLY A 236 -31.97 0.75 8.04
C GLY A 236 -30.80 1.68 7.72
N ILE A 237 -29.95 1.87 8.72
CA ILE A 237 -28.80 2.76 8.64
C ILE A 237 -27.56 1.98 9.10
N SER A 238 -26.50 2.04 8.32
CA SER A 238 -25.16 1.55 8.69
C SER A 238 -24.35 2.73 9.23
N CYS A 239 -23.78 2.57 10.43
CA CYS A 239 -22.98 3.61 11.07
C CYS A 239 -21.58 3.07 11.34
N LEU A 240 -20.55 3.74 10.83
CA LEU A 240 -19.15 3.46 11.14
C LEU A 240 -18.79 4.08 12.49
N THR A 241 -18.17 3.31 13.35
CA THR A 241 -17.61 3.77 14.63
C THR A 241 -16.18 3.28 14.82
N ASN A 242 -15.39 3.98 15.61
CA ASN A 242 -14.10 3.55 16.15
C ASN A 242 -14.15 3.22 17.66
N GLU A 243 -15.36 3.11 18.21
CA GLU A 243 -15.62 2.75 19.61
C GLU A 243 -16.55 1.53 19.68
N LYS A 244 -16.17 0.44 19.02
CA LYS A 244 -16.89 -0.84 18.94
C LYS A 244 -17.37 -1.31 20.30
N GLN A 245 -16.47 -1.34 21.29
CA GLN A 245 -16.75 -1.87 22.62
C GLN A 245 -17.84 -1.06 23.33
N TYR A 246 -17.81 0.28 23.19
CA TYR A 246 -18.83 1.16 23.76
C TYR A 246 -20.24 0.77 23.29
N TYR A 247 -20.43 0.50 22.00
CA TYR A 247 -21.74 0.14 21.47
C TYR A 247 -22.16 -1.27 21.84
N ILE A 248 -21.24 -2.22 21.95
CA ILE A 248 -21.53 -3.58 22.44
C ILE A 248 -22.06 -3.55 23.87
N GLU A 249 -21.44 -2.73 24.74
CA GLU A 249 -21.79 -2.67 26.17
C GLU A 249 -23.07 -1.88 26.43
N ASN A 250 -23.29 -0.78 25.72
CA ASN A 250 -24.39 0.14 26.01
C ASN A 250 -25.64 -0.10 25.16
N TYR A 251 -25.52 -0.84 24.04
CA TYR A 251 -26.64 -1.07 23.09
C TYR A 251 -26.66 -2.55 22.63
N PRO A 252 -26.90 -3.50 23.54
CA PRO A 252 -26.82 -4.94 23.24
C PRO A 252 -27.85 -5.41 22.19
N GLU A 253 -28.88 -4.61 21.90
CA GLU A 253 -29.89 -4.88 20.87
C GLU A 253 -29.47 -4.45 19.45
N ILE A 254 -28.33 -3.77 19.30
CA ILE A 254 -27.81 -3.35 18.01
C ILE A 254 -26.85 -4.39 17.46
N VAL A 255 -26.99 -4.68 16.17
CA VAL A 255 -26.02 -5.56 15.49
C VAL A 255 -24.73 -4.79 15.23
N VAL A 256 -23.65 -5.28 15.81
CA VAL A 256 -22.31 -4.72 15.66
C VAL A 256 -21.45 -5.69 14.83
N GLU A 257 -21.18 -5.33 13.59
CA GLU A 257 -20.29 -6.07 12.69
C GLU A 257 -18.86 -5.58 12.91
N SER A 258 -17.91 -6.48 13.17
CA SER A 258 -16.48 -6.12 13.25
C SER A 258 -16.03 -5.49 11.94
N GLY A 259 -15.41 -4.34 12.00
CA GLY A 259 -14.92 -3.64 10.82
C GLY A 259 -13.70 -4.38 10.23
N SER A 260 -13.78 -4.81 8.97
CA SER A 260 -12.60 -5.06 8.13
C SER A 260 -12.15 -3.75 7.49
N LEU A 261 -10.93 -3.70 6.99
CA LEU A 261 -10.45 -2.54 6.26
C LEU A 261 -11.37 -2.21 5.06
N ASP A 262 -11.87 -3.22 4.36
CA ASP A 262 -12.85 -3.08 3.27
C ASP A 262 -14.11 -2.32 3.71
N GLN A 263 -14.67 -2.71 4.85
CA GLN A 263 -15.89 -2.07 5.36
C GLN A 263 -15.63 -0.63 5.79
N VAL A 264 -14.50 -0.37 6.42
CA VAL A 264 -14.09 1.00 6.81
C VAL A 264 -13.93 1.87 5.57
N ILE A 265 -13.21 1.39 4.54
CA ILE A 265 -13.04 2.10 3.27
C ILE A 265 -14.41 2.37 2.62
N LEU A 266 -15.25 1.33 2.48
CA LEU A 266 -16.57 1.45 1.86
C LEU A 266 -17.46 2.48 2.57
N MET A 267 -17.42 2.52 3.90
CA MET A 267 -18.17 3.50 4.69
C MET A 267 -17.62 4.91 4.51
N LEU A 268 -16.31 5.09 4.47
CA LEU A 268 -15.69 6.40 4.32
C LEU A 268 -15.82 6.97 2.90
N THR A 269 -15.79 6.12 1.86
CA THR A 269 -15.77 6.54 0.45
C THR A 269 -17.11 6.38 -0.27
N GLY A 270 -17.96 5.48 0.17
CA GLY A 270 -19.20 5.04 -0.50
C GLY A 270 -20.45 5.89 -0.23
N GLY A 271 -20.33 7.07 0.36
CA GLY A 271 -21.47 7.92 0.76
C GLY A 271 -22.01 8.91 -0.30
N GLU A 272 -21.43 8.97 -1.48
CA GLU A 272 -21.89 9.84 -2.56
C GLU A 272 -22.27 9.01 -3.81
N ARG A 273 -23.51 8.55 -3.87
CA ARG A 273 -24.20 8.23 -5.11
C ARG A 273 -25.40 9.14 -5.27
#